data_7e315203218eaf1440e9c75e9c479741
#
_entry.id   7e315203218eaf1440e9c75e9c479741
#
_cell.length_a   1.000
_cell.length_b   1.000
_cell.length_c   1.000
_cell.angle_alpha   90.00
_cell.angle_beta   90.00
_cell.angle_gamma   90.00
#
_symmetry.space_group_name_H-M   'P 1'
#
loop_
_entity.id
_entity.type
_entity.pdbx_description
1 polymer ?
#
loop_
_entity_poly.entity_id
_entity_poly.type
_entity_poly.pdbx_seq_one_letter_code
_entity_poly.pdbx_strand_id
1 'polypeptide(L)'
;MATDKKTILTALCLLVFAAGANAQLPGVKNVRMDSTVLKLNSMTLEDYQALVLPPLDTLYYNAFTMSNAVNFYNSEAEFYHREVLTQKRKPLDWIRLVGTYSYGNTDMAAITLMETTYQIWSQNSSSQRNSFYNFGVTVSIPLIDIFNTGNKVKQAQVQEQQYQYKKQEALDEIKKEIIVQYCKIVQQMNLLEGASQDIVMAQAHYSIAEGDFVNGKLTSEALYRGKNEVISAVNRYEEIRKELNTAILTLEVISCTPIISK
;
A
#
# COMPACT_ATOMS: atom_id res chain seq x y z
N MET A 1 -1.94 -3.62 59.99
CA MET A 1 -1.07 -3.84 58.83
C MET A 1 -1.81 -3.31 57.62
N ALA A 2 -1.71 -2.01 57.43
CA ALA A 2 -2.36 -1.33 56.28
C ALA A 2 -1.24 -1.02 55.26
N THR A 3 -1.13 -1.87 54.27
CA THR A 3 -0.23 -1.60 53.13
C THR A 3 -0.86 -0.50 52.30
N ASP A 4 -0.15 0.58 52.21
CA ASP A 4 -0.55 1.86 51.65
C ASP A 4 -0.95 1.69 50.16
N LYS A 5 -2.23 1.94 49.83
CA LYS A 5 -2.76 1.90 48.47
C LYS A 5 -1.97 2.79 47.50
N LYS A 6 -1.24 3.77 48.02
CA LYS A 6 -0.38 4.65 47.24
C LYS A 6 0.89 3.96 46.71
N THR A 7 1.47 3.03 47.50
CA THR A 7 2.65 2.27 47.09
C THR A 7 2.35 1.23 46.01
N ILE A 8 1.16 0.68 45.98
CA ILE A 8 0.69 -0.26 44.95
C ILE A 8 0.43 0.49 43.62
N LEU A 9 -0.14 1.70 43.69
CA LEU A 9 -0.42 2.52 42.50
C LEU A 9 0.85 3.03 41.86
N THR A 10 1.89 3.42 42.64
CA THR A 10 3.18 3.84 42.09
C THR A 10 3.99 2.69 41.51
N ALA A 11 3.88 1.48 42.09
CA ALA A 11 4.52 0.29 41.52
C ALA A 11 3.85 -0.15 40.20
N LEU A 12 2.52 0.01 40.08
CA LEU A 12 1.79 -0.29 38.84
C LEU A 12 2.13 0.71 37.72
N CYS A 13 2.28 2.00 38.03
CA CYS A 13 2.71 3.00 37.05
C CYS A 13 4.14 2.77 36.57
N LEU A 14 5.06 2.35 37.43
CA LEU A 14 6.45 2.04 37.06
C LEU A 14 6.55 0.79 36.17
N LEU A 15 5.69 -0.22 36.35
CA LEU A 15 5.63 -1.41 35.51
C LEU A 15 5.11 -1.11 34.10
N VAL A 16 4.18 -0.17 33.95
CA VAL A 16 3.66 0.24 32.63
C VAL A 16 4.71 1.05 31.85
N PHE A 17 5.58 1.84 32.53
CA PHE A 17 6.65 2.57 31.88
C PHE A 17 7.85 1.69 31.49
N ALA A 18 8.10 0.58 32.17
CA ALA A 18 9.19 -0.34 31.84
C ALA A 18 8.86 -1.22 30.61
N ALA A 19 7.59 -1.41 30.26
CA ALA A 19 7.17 -2.17 29.08
C ALA A 19 7.24 -1.37 27.76
N GLY A 20 7.42 -0.03 27.82
CA GLY A 20 7.45 0.84 26.66
C GLY A 20 8.86 1.13 26.06
N ALA A 21 9.95 0.65 26.68
CA ALA A 21 11.31 1.05 26.31
C ALA A 21 12.03 0.09 25.33
N ASN A 22 11.37 -0.92 24.80
CA ASN A 22 11.92 -1.80 23.78
C ASN A 22 11.36 -1.53 22.36
N ALA A 23 11.11 -0.26 22.02
CA ALA A 23 11.08 0.14 20.63
C ALA A 23 12.52 0.11 20.08
N GLN A 24 13.04 -1.09 19.83
CA GLN A 24 14.18 -1.24 18.95
C GLN A 24 13.77 -0.63 17.61
N LEU A 25 14.38 0.50 17.27
CA LEU A 25 14.42 0.99 15.90
C LEU A 25 14.79 -0.23 15.04
N PRO A 26 14.00 -0.57 14.00
CA PRO A 26 14.39 -1.61 13.08
C PRO A 26 15.79 -1.22 12.60
N GLY A 27 16.81 -1.99 13.00
CA GLY A 27 18.17 -1.76 12.59
C GLY A 27 18.15 -1.60 11.07
N VAL A 28 18.78 -0.55 10.57
CA VAL A 28 19.05 -0.37 9.16
C VAL A 28 19.72 -1.66 8.72
N LYS A 29 18.93 -2.60 8.17
CA LYS A 29 19.47 -3.80 7.54
C LYS A 29 20.41 -3.24 6.49
N ASN A 30 21.70 -3.57 6.62
CA ASN A 30 22.67 -3.32 5.58
C ASN A 30 21.95 -3.60 4.26
N VAL A 31 21.81 -2.56 3.44
CA VAL A 31 21.23 -2.67 2.11
C VAL A 31 22.16 -3.62 1.38
N ARG A 32 21.88 -4.93 1.43
CA ARG A 32 22.50 -5.87 0.52
C ARG A 32 22.07 -5.34 -0.85
N MET A 33 23.02 -4.82 -1.61
CA MET A 33 22.80 -4.54 -3.02
C MET A 33 22.12 -5.78 -3.58
N ASP A 34 20.93 -5.57 -4.11
CA ASP A 34 20.13 -6.67 -4.62
C ASP A 34 20.97 -7.40 -5.67
N SER A 35 21.07 -8.71 -5.57
CA SER A 35 21.89 -9.54 -6.48
C SER A 35 21.54 -9.26 -7.95
N THR A 36 20.32 -8.84 -8.20
CA THR A 36 19.80 -8.42 -9.51
C THR A 36 20.49 -7.16 -10.02
N VAL A 37 20.68 -6.14 -9.17
CA VAL A 37 21.37 -4.89 -9.54
C VAL A 37 22.86 -5.14 -9.84
N LEU A 38 23.52 -6.00 -9.04
CA LEU A 38 24.90 -6.38 -9.28
C LEU A 38 25.04 -7.13 -10.61
N LYS A 39 24.12 -8.03 -10.92
CA LYS A 39 24.11 -8.79 -12.16
C LYS A 39 23.90 -7.88 -13.38
N LEU A 40 22.96 -6.94 -13.33
CA LEU A 40 22.73 -5.93 -14.36
C LEU A 40 23.99 -5.09 -14.64
N ASN A 41 24.71 -4.69 -13.60
CA ASN A 41 25.94 -3.93 -13.77
C ASN A 41 27.10 -4.73 -14.40
N SER A 42 27.05 -6.05 -14.33
CA SER A 42 28.04 -6.93 -14.95
C SER A 42 27.65 -7.43 -16.33
N MET A 43 26.44 -7.14 -16.83
CA MET A 43 25.98 -7.56 -18.14
C MET A 43 26.76 -6.87 -19.26
N THR A 44 27.14 -7.67 -20.25
CA THR A 44 27.75 -7.19 -21.51
C THR A 44 26.67 -6.82 -22.55
N LEU A 45 27.07 -6.18 -23.65
CA LEU A 45 26.15 -5.89 -24.76
C LEU A 45 25.50 -7.17 -25.32
N GLU A 46 26.25 -8.26 -25.39
CA GLU A 46 25.77 -9.55 -25.89
C GLU A 46 24.69 -10.13 -24.97
N ASP A 47 24.84 -9.94 -23.65
CA ASP A 47 23.83 -10.40 -22.66
C ASP A 47 22.51 -9.64 -22.82
N TYR A 48 22.56 -8.33 -23.11
CA TYR A 48 21.36 -7.54 -23.38
C TYR A 48 20.69 -7.95 -24.70
N GLN A 49 21.46 -8.27 -25.75
CA GLN A 49 20.92 -8.74 -27.03
C GLN A 49 20.30 -10.15 -26.92
N ALA A 50 20.82 -10.98 -26.02
CA ALA A 50 20.27 -12.30 -25.72
C ALA A 50 19.03 -12.27 -24.82
N LEU A 51 18.69 -11.10 -24.24
CA LEU A 51 17.56 -10.95 -23.33
C LEU A 51 16.24 -11.11 -24.08
N VAL A 52 15.51 -12.19 -23.79
CA VAL A 52 14.17 -12.43 -24.34
C VAL A 52 13.14 -11.84 -23.39
N LEU A 53 12.45 -10.79 -23.81
CA LEU A 53 11.35 -10.22 -23.03
C LEU A 53 10.13 -11.16 -23.06
N PRO A 54 9.48 -11.40 -21.89
CA PRO A 54 8.24 -12.16 -21.85
C PRO A 54 7.14 -11.48 -22.70
N PRO A 55 6.19 -12.24 -23.25
CA PRO A 55 5.07 -11.65 -23.99
C PRO A 55 4.21 -10.79 -23.07
N LEU A 56 3.65 -9.70 -23.60
CA LEU A 56 2.84 -8.73 -22.86
C LEU A 56 1.67 -9.38 -22.09
N ASP A 57 1.03 -10.38 -22.67
CA ASP A 57 -0.08 -11.08 -22.03
C ASP A 57 0.33 -11.78 -20.72
N THR A 58 1.53 -12.35 -20.68
CA THR A 58 2.09 -12.97 -19.46
C THR A 58 2.38 -11.92 -18.39
N LEU A 59 2.93 -10.77 -18.80
CA LEU A 59 3.21 -9.64 -17.88
C LEU A 59 1.92 -9.09 -17.29
N TYR A 60 0.86 -8.91 -18.09
CA TYR A 60 -0.44 -8.49 -17.60
C TYR A 60 -1.06 -9.49 -16.62
N TYR A 61 -1.04 -10.77 -16.99
CA TYR A 61 -1.59 -11.83 -16.14
C TYR A 61 -0.93 -11.84 -14.75
N ASN A 62 0.40 -11.80 -14.71
CA ASN A 62 1.16 -11.82 -13.47
C ASN A 62 0.93 -10.54 -12.65
N ALA A 63 0.94 -9.36 -13.30
CA ALA A 63 0.64 -8.09 -12.64
C ALA A 63 -0.74 -8.10 -11.99
N PHE A 64 -1.77 -8.61 -12.67
CA PHE A 64 -3.13 -8.63 -12.14
C PHE A 64 -3.35 -9.67 -11.05
N THR A 65 -2.56 -10.75 -11.05
CA THR A 65 -2.72 -11.82 -10.07
C THR A 65 -1.89 -11.59 -8.81
N MET A 66 -0.68 -11.04 -8.95
CA MET A 66 0.31 -10.97 -7.87
C MET A 66 0.50 -9.55 -7.30
N SER A 67 0.08 -8.49 -8.01
CA SER A 67 0.30 -7.14 -7.56
C SER A 67 -0.51 -6.80 -6.31
N ASN A 68 0.17 -6.25 -5.30
CA ASN A 68 -0.46 -5.75 -4.08
C ASN A 68 -1.43 -4.58 -4.36
N ALA A 69 -1.14 -3.77 -5.39
CA ALA A 69 -2.03 -2.69 -5.81
C ALA A 69 -3.37 -3.24 -6.30
N VAL A 70 -3.36 -4.31 -7.10
CA VAL A 70 -4.58 -4.96 -7.58
C VAL A 70 -5.35 -5.61 -6.42
N ASN A 71 -4.65 -6.25 -5.49
CA ASN A 71 -5.26 -6.84 -4.29
C ASN A 71 -5.92 -5.79 -3.41
N PHE A 72 -5.34 -4.60 -3.31
CA PHE A 72 -5.94 -3.47 -2.61
C PHE A 72 -7.27 -3.07 -3.27
N TYR A 73 -7.32 -2.87 -4.58
CA TYR A 73 -8.56 -2.54 -5.29
C TYR A 73 -9.61 -3.65 -5.23
N ASN A 74 -9.18 -4.92 -5.20
CA ASN A 74 -10.09 -6.05 -5.00
C ASN A 74 -10.74 -5.99 -3.61
N SER A 75 -9.96 -5.71 -2.57
CA SER A 75 -10.44 -5.58 -1.19
C SER A 75 -11.39 -4.39 -1.03
N GLU A 76 -11.10 -3.26 -1.68
CA GLU A 76 -11.99 -2.10 -1.69
C GLU A 76 -13.32 -2.40 -2.42
N ALA A 77 -13.28 -3.08 -3.56
CA ALA A 77 -14.49 -3.49 -4.26
C ALA A 77 -15.36 -4.41 -3.40
N GLU A 78 -14.76 -5.35 -2.66
CA GLU A 78 -15.46 -6.20 -1.70
C GLU A 78 -16.05 -5.39 -0.54
N PHE A 79 -15.33 -4.39 -0.02
CA PHE A 79 -15.84 -3.51 1.02
C PHE A 79 -17.12 -2.79 0.60
N TYR A 80 -17.16 -2.19 -0.60
CA TYR A 80 -18.38 -1.52 -1.09
C TYR A 80 -19.51 -2.49 -1.40
N HIS A 81 -19.21 -3.69 -1.86
CA HIS A 81 -20.22 -4.74 -1.98
C HIS A 81 -20.84 -5.08 -0.62
N ARG A 82 -20.04 -5.23 0.42
CA ARG A 82 -20.52 -5.48 1.80
C ARG A 82 -21.30 -4.29 2.36
N GLU A 83 -20.93 -3.06 2.00
CA GLU A 83 -21.66 -1.85 2.41
C GLU A 83 -23.10 -1.86 1.86
N VAL A 84 -23.30 -2.27 0.60
CA VAL A 84 -24.65 -2.46 0.04
C VAL A 84 -25.46 -3.46 0.86
N LEU A 85 -24.86 -4.58 1.26
CA LEU A 85 -25.53 -5.58 2.10
C LEU A 85 -25.86 -5.02 3.50
N THR A 86 -24.97 -4.21 4.08
CA THR A 86 -25.19 -3.54 5.35
C THR A 86 -26.38 -2.58 5.26
N GLN A 87 -26.43 -1.74 4.23
CA GLN A 87 -27.55 -0.82 4.03
C GLN A 87 -28.89 -1.57 3.83
N LYS A 88 -28.89 -2.71 3.14
CA LYS A 88 -30.08 -3.56 2.97
C LYS A 88 -30.56 -4.14 4.32
N ARG A 89 -29.64 -4.44 5.24
CA ARG A 89 -29.95 -5.04 6.54
C ARG A 89 -30.24 -4.00 7.62
N LYS A 90 -29.97 -2.73 7.38
CA LYS A 90 -30.15 -1.63 8.34
C LYS A 90 -31.55 -1.57 8.99
N PRO A 91 -32.67 -1.91 8.32
CA PRO A 91 -33.98 -1.98 8.97
C PRO A 91 -34.04 -2.98 10.13
N LEU A 92 -33.17 -3.98 10.19
CA LEU A 92 -33.11 -4.91 11.32
C LEU A 92 -32.61 -4.25 12.62
N ASP A 93 -31.88 -3.15 12.54
CA ASP A 93 -31.41 -2.36 13.69
C ASP A 93 -32.56 -1.69 14.45
N TRP A 94 -33.75 -1.62 13.83
CA TRP A 94 -34.96 -1.09 14.46
C TRP A 94 -35.52 -2.02 15.55
N ILE A 95 -35.11 -3.29 15.52
CA ILE A 95 -35.50 -4.31 16.48
C ILE A 95 -34.33 -4.57 17.41
N ARG A 96 -34.47 -4.20 18.69
CA ARG A 96 -33.44 -4.39 19.69
C ARG A 96 -33.94 -5.34 20.78
N LEU A 97 -33.18 -6.39 21.02
CA LEU A 97 -33.36 -7.25 22.19
C LEU A 97 -32.61 -6.64 23.38
N VAL A 98 -33.28 -6.39 24.46
CA VAL A 98 -32.70 -5.85 25.69
C VAL A 98 -32.88 -6.88 26.81
N GLY A 99 -31.76 -7.32 27.38
CA GLY A 99 -31.75 -8.15 28.56
C GLY A 99 -30.95 -7.45 29.67
N THR A 100 -31.56 -7.19 30.82
CA THR A 100 -30.87 -6.61 31.96
C THR A 100 -30.97 -7.55 33.14
N TYR A 101 -29.83 -7.86 33.74
CA TYR A 101 -29.73 -8.56 35.01
C TYR A 101 -29.12 -7.62 36.06
N SER A 102 -29.85 -7.37 37.14
CA SER A 102 -29.36 -6.57 38.27
C SER A 102 -29.43 -7.41 39.55
N TYR A 103 -28.30 -7.47 40.23
CA TYR A 103 -28.20 -8.09 41.56
C TYR A 103 -27.67 -7.06 42.56
N GLY A 104 -28.42 -6.80 43.59
CA GLY A 104 -27.99 -5.85 44.63
C GLY A 104 -29.06 -5.56 45.68
N ASN A 105 -28.69 -4.79 46.68
CA ASN A 105 -29.65 -4.17 47.61
C ASN A 105 -30.30 -2.99 46.89
N THR A 106 -31.54 -3.12 46.56
CA THR A 106 -32.32 -2.01 46.01
C THR A 106 -33.14 -1.41 47.12
N ASP A 107 -32.77 -0.24 47.60
CA ASP A 107 -33.68 0.62 48.32
C ASP A 107 -34.69 1.15 47.27
N MET A 108 -35.78 0.43 47.13
CA MET A 108 -36.87 0.90 46.29
C MET A 108 -37.60 2.04 46.99
N ALA A 109 -37.18 3.25 46.71
CA ALA A 109 -38.08 4.38 46.80
C ALA A 109 -39.04 4.29 45.61
N ALA A 110 -40.13 3.62 45.74
CA ALA A 110 -41.23 3.67 44.77
C ALA A 110 -41.79 5.09 44.78
N ILE A 111 -41.29 5.93 43.86
CA ILE A 111 -41.93 7.21 43.54
C ILE A 111 -43.13 6.84 42.65
N THR A 112 -44.23 6.50 43.31
CA THR A 112 -45.53 6.50 42.66
C THR A 112 -45.97 7.94 42.59
N LEU A 113 -45.81 8.56 41.40
CA LEU A 113 -46.46 9.81 41.08
C LEU A 113 -47.96 9.52 40.96
N MET A 114 -48.63 9.50 42.07
CA MET A 114 -50.06 9.69 42.16
C MET A 114 -50.32 11.10 42.64
N GLU A 115 -50.86 11.88 41.74
CA GLU A 115 -51.50 13.15 41.99
C GLU A 115 -52.70 12.92 42.90
N THR A 116 -52.48 12.95 44.19
CA THR A 116 -53.44 13.38 45.23
C THR A 116 -52.82 13.27 46.62
N THR A 117 -52.93 14.34 47.35
CA THR A 117 -52.59 14.65 48.70
C THR A 117 -52.98 13.56 49.69
N TYR A 118 -52.09 12.69 50.13
CA TYR A 118 -52.08 12.05 51.47
C TYR A 118 -50.65 11.56 51.73
N GLN A 119 -50.01 12.14 52.74
CA GLN A 119 -48.74 11.64 53.28
C GLN A 119 -49.00 10.34 53.99
N ILE A 120 -48.53 9.23 53.50
CA ILE A 120 -48.34 8.00 54.24
C ILE A 120 -46.87 7.81 54.44
N TRP A 121 -46.39 8.11 55.66
CA TRP A 121 -45.06 7.70 56.09
C TRP A 121 -45.11 6.18 56.32
N SER A 122 -44.65 5.42 55.34
CA SER A 122 -44.29 4.02 55.48
C SER A 122 -42.79 3.87 55.48
N GLN A 123 -42.25 3.97 56.69
CA GLN A 123 -40.83 3.61 56.91
C GLN A 123 -40.78 2.08 57.03
N ASN A 124 -40.63 1.39 55.94
CA ASN A 124 -40.30 -0.02 55.90
C ASN A 124 -39.00 -0.22 55.13
N SER A 125 -37.90 -0.01 55.84
CA SER A 125 -36.58 -0.34 55.38
C SER A 125 -36.32 -1.85 55.51
N SER A 126 -36.91 -2.64 54.66
CA SER A 126 -36.47 -4.03 54.47
C SER A 126 -35.36 -4.08 53.37
N SER A 127 -34.15 -4.14 53.88
CA SER A 127 -32.98 -4.45 53.04
C SER A 127 -33.11 -5.87 52.50
N GLN A 128 -33.80 -6.03 51.39
CA GLN A 128 -33.99 -7.32 50.75
C GLN A 128 -33.07 -7.41 49.53
N ARG A 129 -32.17 -8.40 49.53
CA ARG A 129 -31.37 -8.74 48.38
C ARG A 129 -32.28 -9.33 47.31
N ASN A 130 -32.54 -8.57 46.24
CA ASN A 130 -33.37 -9.02 45.14
C ASN A 130 -32.54 -9.11 43.86
N SER A 131 -32.77 -10.18 43.11
CA SER A 131 -32.30 -10.30 41.73
C SER A 131 -33.45 -9.96 40.78
N PHE A 132 -33.19 -9.00 39.88
CA PHE A 132 -34.16 -8.60 38.85
C PHE A 132 -33.69 -9.06 37.50
N TYR A 133 -34.57 -9.74 36.78
CA TYR A 133 -34.40 -10.09 35.39
C TYR A 133 -35.40 -9.27 34.60
N ASN A 134 -34.89 -8.54 33.59
CA ASN A 134 -35.74 -7.84 32.64
C ASN A 134 -35.36 -8.26 31.22
N PHE A 135 -36.30 -8.87 30.51
CA PHE A 135 -36.19 -9.19 29.11
C PHE A 135 -37.22 -8.38 28.34
N GLY A 136 -36.77 -7.60 27.37
CA GLY A 136 -37.65 -6.78 26.55
C GLY A 136 -37.22 -6.79 25.08
N VAL A 137 -38.21 -6.62 24.21
CA VAL A 137 -38.01 -6.33 22.80
C VAL A 137 -38.42 -4.88 22.61
N THR A 138 -37.47 -4.05 22.19
CA THR A 138 -37.73 -2.65 21.84
C THR A 138 -37.74 -2.51 20.34
N VAL A 139 -38.82 -1.98 19.77
CA VAL A 139 -38.93 -1.62 18.36
C VAL A 139 -38.94 -0.10 18.30
N SER A 140 -37.88 0.45 17.70
CA SER A 140 -37.72 1.89 17.50
C SER A 140 -37.55 2.17 16.03
N ILE A 141 -38.59 2.66 15.38
CA ILE A 141 -38.60 2.92 13.93
C ILE A 141 -38.54 4.43 13.71
N PRO A 142 -37.38 4.97 13.24
CA PRO A 142 -37.27 6.36 12.83
C PRO A 142 -38.10 6.56 11.55
N LEU A 143 -39.11 7.42 11.58
CA LEU A 143 -40.00 7.66 10.43
C LEU A 143 -39.25 8.07 9.16
N ILE A 144 -38.20 8.89 9.31
CA ILE A 144 -37.37 9.34 8.20
C ILE A 144 -36.64 8.18 7.51
N ASP A 145 -36.26 7.15 8.26
CA ASP A 145 -35.50 6.02 7.71
C ASP A 145 -36.40 5.09 6.87
N ILE A 146 -37.70 5.03 7.14
CA ILE A 146 -38.66 4.27 6.31
C ILE A 146 -38.61 4.77 4.85
N PHE A 147 -38.65 6.10 4.69
CA PHE A 147 -38.66 6.71 3.34
C PHE A 147 -37.28 6.73 2.71
N ASN A 148 -36.21 6.85 3.49
CA ASN A 148 -34.85 7.01 2.99
C ASN A 148 -34.08 5.71 2.81
N THR A 149 -34.49 4.59 3.39
CA THR A 149 -33.77 3.32 3.28
C THR A 149 -33.56 2.88 1.84
N GLY A 150 -34.60 2.99 1.00
CA GLY A 150 -34.49 2.67 -0.42
C GLY A 150 -33.46 3.54 -1.16
N ASN A 151 -33.42 4.84 -0.84
CA ASN A 151 -32.45 5.75 -1.42
C ASN A 151 -31.02 5.47 -0.93
N LYS A 152 -30.83 5.17 0.37
CA LYS A 152 -29.53 4.78 0.94
C LYS A 152 -28.96 3.52 0.29
N VAL A 153 -29.82 2.52 0.04
CA VAL A 153 -29.43 1.31 -0.70
C VAL A 153 -29.03 1.63 -2.13
N LYS A 154 -29.79 2.46 -2.84
CA LYS A 154 -29.43 2.89 -4.20
C LYS A 154 -28.11 3.69 -4.23
N GLN A 155 -27.90 4.59 -3.28
CA GLN A 155 -26.65 5.32 -3.14
C GLN A 155 -25.46 4.38 -2.94
N ALA A 156 -25.58 3.38 -2.07
CA ALA A 156 -24.52 2.39 -1.84
C ALA A 156 -24.25 1.55 -3.10
N GLN A 157 -25.31 1.19 -3.88
CA GLN A 157 -25.15 0.50 -5.16
C GLN A 157 -24.42 1.37 -6.20
N VAL A 158 -24.73 2.66 -6.27
CA VAL A 158 -24.02 3.58 -7.17
C VAL A 158 -22.55 3.73 -6.75
N GLN A 159 -22.26 3.79 -5.45
CA GLN A 159 -20.90 3.81 -4.94
C GLN A 159 -20.13 2.51 -5.29
N GLU A 160 -20.76 1.34 -5.12
CA GLU A 160 -20.18 0.06 -5.54
C GLU A 160 -19.83 0.09 -7.05
N GLN A 161 -20.75 0.58 -7.88
CA GLN A 161 -20.52 0.68 -9.33
C GLN A 161 -19.40 1.67 -9.68
N GLN A 162 -19.35 2.83 -9.02
CA GLN A 162 -18.25 3.80 -9.18
C GLN A 162 -16.89 3.17 -8.83
N TYR A 163 -16.86 2.35 -7.78
CA TYR A 163 -15.65 1.64 -7.39
C TYR A 163 -15.22 0.57 -8.40
N GLN A 164 -16.17 -0.13 -9.02
CA GLN A 164 -15.84 -1.06 -10.09
C GLN A 164 -15.20 -0.34 -11.30
N TYR A 165 -15.69 0.85 -11.65
CA TYR A 165 -15.06 1.66 -12.70
C TYR A 165 -13.66 2.14 -12.29
N LYS A 166 -13.50 2.59 -11.06
CA LYS A 166 -12.20 3.03 -10.52
C LYS A 166 -11.18 1.88 -10.50
N LYS A 167 -11.62 0.67 -10.14
CA LYS A 167 -10.78 -0.53 -10.23
C LYS A 167 -10.36 -0.80 -11.68
N GLN A 168 -11.29 -0.70 -12.63
CA GLN A 168 -10.97 -0.91 -14.04
C GLN A 168 -9.99 0.14 -14.56
N GLU A 169 -10.16 1.41 -14.22
CA GLU A 169 -9.23 2.49 -14.53
C GLU A 169 -7.81 2.19 -13.99
N ALA A 170 -7.71 1.72 -12.75
CA ALA A 170 -6.42 1.35 -12.17
C ALA A 170 -5.75 0.17 -12.89
N LEU A 171 -6.52 -0.83 -13.33
CA LEU A 171 -6.00 -1.93 -14.13
C LEU A 171 -5.51 -1.46 -15.50
N ASP A 172 -6.21 -0.53 -16.12
CA ASP A 172 -5.81 0.05 -17.41
C ASP A 172 -4.56 0.94 -17.28
N GLU A 173 -4.39 1.63 -16.15
CA GLU A 173 -3.17 2.39 -15.86
C GLU A 173 -1.95 1.46 -15.66
N ILE A 174 -2.11 0.33 -14.95
CA ILE A 174 -1.05 -0.68 -14.83
C ILE A 174 -0.67 -1.25 -16.20
N LYS A 175 -1.63 -1.56 -17.07
CA LYS A 175 -1.36 -2.01 -18.45
C LYS A 175 -0.57 -0.99 -19.23
N LYS A 176 -0.99 0.27 -19.16
CA LYS A 176 -0.32 1.39 -19.85
C LYS A 176 1.12 1.53 -19.38
N GLU A 177 1.36 1.45 -18.07
CA GLU A 177 2.71 1.54 -17.51
C GLU A 177 3.59 0.37 -17.99
N ILE A 178 3.07 -0.86 -18.02
CA ILE A 178 3.77 -2.03 -18.56
C ILE A 178 4.14 -1.80 -20.02
N ILE A 179 3.22 -1.29 -20.86
CA ILE A 179 3.48 -0.99 -22.27
C ILE A 179 4.60 0.05 -22.41
N VAL A 180 4.53 1.12 -21.62
CA VAL A 180 5.53 2.20 -21.67
C VAL A 180 6.92 1.67 -21.34
N GLN A 181 7.06 0.89 -20.25
CA GLN A 181 8.34 0.32 -19.87
C GLN A 181 8.83 -0.71 -20.89
N TYR A 182 7.94 -1.55 -21.41
CA TYR A 182 8.30 -2.52 -22.44
C TYR A 182 8.85 -1.84 -23.70
N CYS A 183 8.16 -0.82 -24.21
CA CYS A 183 8.61 -0.04 -25.36
C CYS A 183 9.93 0.70 -25.07
N LYS A 184 10.09 1.22 -23.85
CA LYS A 184 11.33 1.88 -23.43
C LYS A 184 12.50 0.90 -23.43
N ILE A 185 12.33 -0.32 -22.95
CA ILE A 185 13.38 -1.36 -22.98
C ILE A 185 13.81 -1.63 -24.41
N VAL A 186 12.86 -1.89 -25.31
CA VAL A 186 13.16 -2.17 -26.72
C VAL A 186 13.90 -0.99 -27.38
N GLN A 187 13.47 0.23 -27.11
CA GLN A 187 14.14 1.43 -27.61
C GLN A 187 15.57 1.56 -27.10
N GLN A 188 15.77 1.39 -25.77
CA GLN A 188 17.09 1.53 -25.16
C GLN A 188 18.06 0.42 -25.59
N MET A 189 17.56 -0.79 -25.85
CA MET A 189 18.39 -1.86 -26.41
C MET A 189 18.94 -1.48 -27.79
N ASN A 190 18.12 -0.92 -28.69
CA ASN A 190 18.55 -0.47 -30.00
C ASN A 190 19.54 0.72 -29.91
N LEU A 191 19.29 1.65 -28.95
CA LEU A 191 20.20 2.78 -28.74
C LEU A 191 21.54 2.34 -28.14
N LEU A 192 21.54 1.32 -27.29
CA LEU A 192 22.77 0.79 -26.68
C LEU A 192 23.70 0.19 -27.73
N GLU A 193 23.15 -0.51 -28.73
CA GLU A 193 23.91 -1.04 -29.84
C GLU A 193 24.58 0.08 -30.67
N GLY A 194 23.82 1.13 -31.03
CA GLY A 194 24.36 2.31 -31.70
C GLY A 194 25.44 3.02 -30.91
N ALA A 195 25.22 3.23 -29.61
CA ALA A 195 26.19 3.86 -28.72
C ALA A 195 27.49 3.04 -28.57
N SER A 196 27.39 1.70 -28.62
CA SER A 196 28.56 0.82 -28.63
C SER A 196 29.40 1.01 -29.90
N GLN A 197 28.75 1.16 -31.05
CA GLN A 197 29.43 1.45 -32.31
C GLN A 197 30.08 2.85 -32.31
N ASP A 198 29.40 3.85 -31.70
CA ASP A 198 29.96 5.20 -31.53
C ASP A 198 31.27 5.17 -30.73
N ILE A 199 31.36 4.35 -29.67
CA ILE A 199 32.59 4.18 -28.87
C ILE A 199 33.73 3.65 -29.77
N VAL A 200 33.47 2.60 -30.55
CA VAL A 200 34.48 2.00 -31.44
C VAL A 200 34.99 3.02 -32.47
N MET A 201 34.07 3.79 -33.07
CA MET A 201 34.44 4.84 -34.03
C MET A 201 35.25 5.97 -33.39
N ALA A 202 34.81 6.47 -32.21
CA ALA A 202 35.53 7.50 -31.50
C ALA A 202 36.93 7.04 -31.05
N GLN A 203 37.07 5.78 -30.62
CA GLN A 203 38.39 5.20 -30.30
C GLN A 203 39.30 5.08 -31.53
N ALA A 204 38.74 4.67 -32.67
CA ALA A 204 39.51 4.61 -33.93
C ALA A 204 39.99 6.01 -34.36
N HIS A 205 39.13 7.02 -34.31
CA HIS A 205 39.50 8.41 -34.60
C HIS A 205 40.59 8.92 -33.65
N TYR A 206 40.44 8.65 -32.35
CA TYR A 206 41.44 9.04 -31.38
C TYR A 206 42.82 8.37 -31.64
N SER A 207 42.84 7.08 -31.97
CA SER A 207 44.08 6.35 -32.31
C SER A 207 44.81 6.93 -33.54
N ILE A 208 44.06 7.34 -34.58
CA ILE A 208 44.62 8.03 -35.75
C ILE A 208 45.18 9.38 -35.31
N ALA A 209 44.42 10.16 -34.53
CA ALA A 209 44.85 11.47 -34.04
C ALA A 209 46.12 11.37 -33.16
N GLU A 210 46.22 10.31 -32.33
CA GLU A 210 47.43 10.04 -31.53
C GLU A 210 48.65 9.76 -32.39
N GLY A 211 48.50 8.95 -33.45
CA GLY A 211 49.55 8.71 -34.42
C GLY A 211 50.01 9.99 -35.18
N ASP A 212 49.10 10.83 -35.59
CA ASP A 212 49.38 12.11 -36.24
C ASP A 212 50.05 13.12 -35.29
N PHE A 213 49.66 13.13 -34.03
CA PHE A 213 50.29 13.95 -32.99
C PHE A 213 51.76 13.54 -32.77
N VAL A 214 52.05 12.23 -32.65
CA VAL A 214 53.41 11.70 -32.51
C VAL A 214 54.26 12.08 -33.70
N ASN A 215 53.69 12.11 -34.92
CA ASN A 215 54.37 12.51 -36.15
C ASN A 215 54.46 14.04 -36.34
N GLY A 216 54.01 14.84 -35.35
CA GLY A 216 54.08 16.30 -35.41
C GLY A 216 53.10 16.96 -36.37
N LYS A 217 52.10 16.22 -36.89
CA LYS A 217 51.09 16.71 -37.82
C LYS A 217 49.87 17.32 -37.15
N LEU A 218 49.64 17.02 -35.87
CA LEU A 218 48.49 17.44 -35.13
C LEU A 218 48.87 18.26 -33.88
N THR A 219 48.04 19.22 -33.49
CA THR A 219 48.23 20.00 -32.27
C THR A 219 47.72 19.25 -31.04
N SER A 220 48.28 19.56 -29.87
CA SER A 220 47.81 19.00 -28.58
C SER A 220 46.33 19.29 -28.31
N GLU A 221 45.82 20.43 -28.78
CA GLU A 221 44.40 20.81 -28.64
C GLU A 221 43.50 19.88 -29.47
N ALA A 222 43.91 19.54 -30.69
CA ALA A 222 43.15 18.62 -31.54
C ALA A 222 43.14 17.18 -30.97
N LEU A 223 44.28 16.72 -30.43
CA LEU A 223 44.34 15.44 -29.72
C LEU A 223 43.44 15.42 -28.50
N TYR A 224 43.42 16.51 -27.70
CA TYR A 224 42.53 16.64 -26.56
C TYR A 224 41.04 16.59 -26.96
N ARG A 225 40.68 17.21 -28.08
CA ARG A 225 39.29 17.12 -28.63
C ARG A 225 38.92 15.67 -28.95
N GLY A 226 39.80 14.93 -29.64
CA GLY A 226 39.54 13.51 -29.92
C GLY A 226 39.38 12.66 -28.66
N LYS A 227 40.18 12.91 -27.62
CA LYS A 227 39.99 12.24 -26.31
C LYS A 227 38.66 12.56 -25.66
N ASN A 228 38.22 13.81 -25.72
CA ASN A 228 36.93 14.22 -25.19
C ASN A 228 35.76 13.57 -25.94
N GLU A 229 35.91 13.34 -27.26
CA GLU A 229 34.91 12.63 -28.07
C GLU A 229 34.74 11.18 -27.58
N VAL A 230 35.83 10.47 -27.31
CA VAL A 230 35.80 9.12 -26.74
C VAL A 230 35.08 9.15 -25.35
N ILE A 231 35.46 10.08 -24.46
CA ILE A 231 34.82 10.21 -23.15
C ILE A 231 33.33 10.47 -23.28
N SER A 232 32.93 11.32 -24.23
CA SER A 232 31.52 11.64 -24.48
C SER A 232 30.74 10.44 -24.99
N ALA A 233 31.33 9.64 -25.89
CA ALA A 233 30.71 8.40 -26.38
C ALA A 233 30.55 7.37 -25.28
N VAL A 234 31.55 7.19 -24.40
CA VAL A 234 31.46 6.29 -23.25
C VAL A 234 30.38 6.75 -22.26
N ASN A 235 30.34 8.04 -21.93
CA ASN A 235 29.34 8.58 -21.03
C ASN A 235 27.91 8.36 -21.57
N ARG A 236 27.70 8.57 -22.86
CA ARG A 236 26.43 8.32 -23.53
C ARG A 236 26.00 6.85 -23.44
N TYR A 237 26.94 5.93 -23.66
CA TYR A 237 26.70 4.50 -23.53
C TYR A 237 26.25 4.12 -22.11
N GLU A 238 26.97 4.61 -21.10
CA GLU A 238 26.63 4.32 -19.69
C GLU A 238 25.30 4.96 -19.27
N GLU A 239 24.93 6.11 -19.83
CA GLU A 239 23.63 6.72 -19.57
C GLU A 239 22.49 5.88 -20.16
N ILE A 240 22.60 5.45 -21.42
CA ILE A 240 21.62 4.57 -22.08
C ILE A 240 21.52 3.24 -21.31
N ARG A 241 22.63 2.66 -20.91
CA ARG A 241 22.70 1.43 -20.12
C ARG A 241 22.00 1.58 -18.77
N LYS A 242 22.22 2.68 -18.08
CA LYS A 242 21.52 3.01 -16.83
C LYS A 242 20.01 3.10 -17.03
N GLU A 243 19.56 3.79 -18.11
CA GLU A 243 18.13 3.89 -18.40
C GLU A 243 17.50 2.54 -18.75
N LEU A 244 18.21 1.70 -19.52
CA LEU A 244 17.79 0.34 -19.82
C LEU A 244 17.61 -0.50 -18.54
N ASN A 245 18.61 -0.49 -17.67
CA ASN A 245 18.56 -1.21 -16.40
C ASN A 245 17.41 -0.74 -15.52
N THR A 246 17.18 0.57 -15.47
CA THR A 246 16.06 1.13 -14.70
C THR A 246 14.72 0.68 -15.28
N ALA A 247 14.56 0.69 -16.61
CA ALA A 247 13.33 0.26 -17.25
C ALA A 247 13.04 -1.25 -17.01
N ILE A 248 14.07 -2.11 -17.07
CA ILE A 248 13.95 -3.55 -16.79
C ILE A 248 13.50 -3.77 -15.34
N LEU A 249 14.18 -3.15 -14.36
CA LEU A 249 13.83 -3.29 -12.96
C LEU A 249 12.42 -2.75 -12.66
N THR A 250 12.04 -1.65 -13.28
CA THR A 250 10.70 -1.09 -13.14
C THR A 250 9.65 -2.05 -13.68
N LEU A 251 9.91 -2.65 -14.84
CA LEU A 251 9.01 -3.64 -15.44
C LEU A 251 8.89 -4.91 -14.58
N GLU A 252 9.98 -5.40 -13.99
CA GLU A 252 9.95 -6.53 -13.04
C GLU A 252 9.06 -6.25 -11.83
N VAL A 253 9.17 -5.03 -11.27
CA VAL A 253 8.38 -4.63 -10.09
C VAL A 253 6.89 -4.52 -10.45
N ILE A 254 6.56 -3.87 -11.57
CA ILE A 254 5.15 -3.66 -11.96
C ILE A 254 4.50 -4.98 -12.38
N SER A 255 5.21 -5.79 -13.16
CA SER A 255 4.68 -7.07 -13.66
C SER A 255 4.78 -8.22 -12.67
N CYS A 256 5.47 -8.03 -11.55
CA CYS A 256 5.81 -9.09 -10.60
C CYS A 256 6.46 -10.32 -11.27
N THR A 257 7.14 -10.11 -12.40
CA THR A 257 7.75 -11.17 -13.20
C THR A 257 9.26 -10.97 -13.28
N PRO A 258 10.08 -11.93 -12.84
CA PRO A 258 11.53 -11.83 -13.02
C PRO A 258 11.87 -11.93 -14.50
N ILE A 259 12.47 -10.89 -15.06
CA ILE A 259 12.93 -10.82 -16.46
C ILE A 259 14.37 -11.33 -16.53
N ILE A 260 15.16 -10.95 -15.53
CA ILE A 260 16.53 -11.41 -15.42
C ILE A 260 16.50 -12.74 -14.65
N SER A 261 16.57 -13.84 -15.40
CA SER A 261 16.62 -15.18 -14.80
C SER A 261 17.82 -15.32 -13.86
N LYS A 262 17.55 -15.93 -12.70
CA LYS A 262 18.57 -16.21 -11.68
C LYS A 262 19.70 -17.08 -12.20
#